data_32dd75c6809673b0e20438ea1aa0bb63
#
_entry.id   32dd75c6809673b0e20438ea1aa0bb63
#
_cell.length_a   1.000
_cell.length_b   1.000
_cell.length_c   1.000
_cell.angle_alpha   90.00
_cell.angle_beta   90.00
_cell.angle_gamma   90.00
#
_symmetry.space_group_name_H-M   'P 1'
#
loop_
_entity.id
_entity.type
_entity.pdbx_description
1 polymer ?
#
loop_
_entity_poly.entity_id
_entity_poly.type
_entity_poly.pdbx_seq_one_letter_code
_entity_poly.pdbx_strand_id
1 'polypeptide(L)'
;PDDLLAVVYHMIASQLGRVRFAAICRSWRAAAHCAPPVPALPLLLLSPRDCSGTKAHLHCPEDGAVVPLRLPRKAVIKCIVGCHDGGWVASSLPDPFRIVNLFSGAEVPLNKKQAIISCTSRYHGSGQVQILKVVFSGPPKSGECILAALTYNCGIALCRVGCPNTGWSVEGCPNKPIVDILFWNGELYSLLYDGHLIKFEIGMNEDGAPVITATHWLVIHRIGRHQRGILQGLC
;
A
#
# COMPACT_ATOMS: atom_id res chain seq x y z
N PRO A 1 4.29 8.96 36.74
CA PRO A 1 2.93 8.90 36.29
C PRO A 1 2.83 8.62 34.79
N ASP A 2 3.58 7.60 34.29
CA ASP A 2 3.55 7.22 32.88
C ASP A 2 2.18 6.66 32.52
N ASP A 3 1.48 6.06 33.49
CA ASP A 3 0.11 5.56 33.33
C ASP A 3 -0.89 6.67 32.95
N LEU A 4 -0.74 7.87 33.50
CA LEU A 4 -1.60 9.01 33.15
C LEU A 4 -1.35 9.50 31.73
N LEU A 5 -0.10 9.46 31.28
CA LEU A 5 0.26 9.82 29.91
C LEU A 5 -0.33 8.80 28.89
N ALA A 6 -0.34 7.51 29.23
CA ALA A 6 -0.98 6.51 28.42
C ALA A 6 -2.51 6.74 28.32
N VAL A 7 -3.17 7.07 29.42
CA VAL A 7 -4.60 7.42 29.43
C VAL A 7 -4.87 8.64 28.53
N VAL A 8 -4.09 9.72 28.70
CA VAL A 8 -4.23 10.92 27.87
C VAL A 8 -4.03 10.58 26.39
N TYR A 9 -3.03 9.75 26.05
CA TYR A 9 -2.79 9.31 24.68
C TYR A 9 -3.99 8.58 24.07
N HIS A 10 -4.63 7.70 24.83
CA HIS A 10 -5.83 6.98 24.39
C HIS A 10 -7.05 7.90 24.18
N MET A 11 -7.15 8.99 24.94
CA MET A 11 -8.25 9.97 24.78
C MET A 11 -8.09 10.84 23.53
N ILE A 12 -6.90 10.87 22.92
CA ILE A 12 -6.66 11.64 21.69
C ILE A 12 -7.27 10.87 20.51
N ALA A 13 -8.38 11.37 19.98
CA ALA A 13 -9.07 10.76 18.83
C ALA A 13 -8.23 10.87 17.55
N SER A 14 -7.68 12.05 17.28
CA SER A 14 -6.97 12.37 16.04
C SER A 14 -5.57 11.74 15.97
N GLN A 15 -5.25 11.08 14.85
CA GLN A 15 -3.92 10.56 14.59
C GLN A 15 -2.85 11.66 14.62
N LEU A 16 -3.15 12.85 14.09
CA LEU A 16 -2.26 13.99 14.13
C LEU A 16 -2.02 14.48 15.57
N GLY A 17 -3.06 14.46 16.41
CA GLY A 17 -2.95 14.74 17.83
C GLY A 17 -2.01 13.79 18.54
N ARG A 18 -2.08 12.48 18.22
CA ARG A 18 -1.17 11.45 18.76
C ARG A 18 0.27 11.67 18.33
N VAL A 19 0.50 12.04 17.08
CA VAL A 19 1.85 12.39 16.59
C VAL A 19 2.40 13.62 17.33
N ARG A 20 1.59 14.66 17.52
CA ARG A 20 1.96 15.86 18.30
C ARG A 20 2.26 15.52 19.75
N PHE A 21 1.45 14.68 20.39
CA PHE A 21 1.70 14.17 21.72
C PHE A 21 3.08 13.52 21.83
N ALA A 22 3.39 12.58 20.93
CA ALA A 22 4.69 11.89 20.92
C ALA A 22 5.87 12.83 20.62
N ALA A 23 5.63 14.00 20.03
CA ALA A 23 6.65 14.99 19.70
C ALA A 23 7.01 15.94 20.87
N ILE A 24 6.23 15.99 21.97
CA ILE A 24 6.41 16.94 23.06
C ILE A 24 7.74 16.70 23.78
N CYS A 25 7.97 15.49 24.30
CA CYS A 25 9.23 15.15 24.97
C CYS A 25 9.46 13.63 24.98
N ARG A 26 10.60 13.20 25.54
CA ARG A 26 10.98 11.77 25.60
C ARG A 26 9.99 10.92 26.39
N SER A 27 9.49 11.41 27.54
CA SER A 27 8.53 10.67 28.38
C SER A 27 7.20 10.46 27.66
N TRP A 28 6.68 11.49 26.99
CA TRP A 28 5.45 11.40 26.23
C TRP A 28 5.59 10.47 25.03
N ARG A 29 6.74 10.49 24.39
CA ARG A 29 7.04 9.54 23.30
C ARG A 29 7.11 8.10 23.80
N ALA A 30 7.76 7.87 24.94
CA ALA A 30 7.84 6.54 25.57
C ALA A 30 6.43 6.03 25.92
N ALA A 31 5.58 6.85 26.52
CA ALA A 31 4.19 6.51 26.83
C ALA A 31 3.39 6.17 25.56
N ALA A 32 3.56 6.94 24.47
CA ALA A 32 2.91 6.64 23.19
C ALA A 32 3.37 5.31 22.58
N HIS A 33 4.64 4.92 22.74
CA HIS A 33 5.16 3.64 22.26
C HIS A 33 4.71 2.44 23.09
N CYS A 34 4.50 2.63 24.39
CA CYS A 34 4.02 1.58 25.29
C CYS A 34 2.50 1.40 25.24
N ALA A 35 1.77 2.38 24.70
CA ALA A 35 0.32 2.32 24.58
C ALA A 35 -0.09 1.31 23.48
N PRO A 36 -1.17 0.52 23.70
CA PRO A 36 -1.70 -0.36 22.64
C PRO A 36 -2.04 0.45 21.38
N PRO A 37 -1.91 -0.15 20.19
CA PRO A 37 -2.26 0.52 18.95
C PRO A 37 -3.75 0.91 18.95
N VAL A 38 -4.02 2.17 18.72
CA VAL A 38 -5.39 2.68 18.61
C VAL A 38 -5.78 2.69 17.14
N PRO A 39 -6.92 2.09 16.77
CA PRO A 39 -7.43 2.18 15.41
C PRO A 39 -7.52 3.64 14.97
N ALA A 40 -7.03 3.93 13.79
CA ALA A 40 -7.06 5.27 13.21
C ALA A 40 -7.43 5.16 11.73
N LEU A 41 -8.15 6.17 11.24
CA LEU A 41 -8.41 6.28 9.81
C LEU A 41 -7.11 6.63 9.07
N PRO A 42 -6.92 6.14 7.85
CA PRO A 42 -5.73 6.47 7.07
C PRO A 42 -5.70 7.96 6.73
N LEU A 43 -4.52 8.57 6.82
CA LEU A 43 -4.32 9.93 6.33
C LEU A 43 -4.45 9.96 4.80
N LEU A 44 -5.18 10.94 4.29
CA LEU A 44 -5.35 11.13 2.85
C LEU A 44 -4.29 12.10 2.33
N LEU A 45 -3.51 11.66 1.36
CA LEU A 45 -2.55 12.51 0.68
C LEU A 45 -3.26 13.29 -0.45
N LEU A 46 -3.38 14.60 -0.26
CA LEU A 46 -3.99 15.50 -1.22
C LEU A 46 -2.92 16.13 -2.11
N SER A 47 -3.08 15.96 -3.42
CA SER A 47 -2.24 16.63 -4.42
C SER A 47 -2.84 17.98 -4.81
N PRO A 48 -2.06 19.07 -4.86
CA PRO A 48 -2.51 20.29 -5.49
C PRO A 48 -2.82 20.05 -6.98
N ARG A 49 -3.78 20.77 -7.53
CA ARG A 49 -4.09 20.69 -8.98
C ARG A 49 -2.89 21.08 -9.85
N ASP A 50 -2.04 21.97 -9.35
CA ASP A 50 -0.80 22.38 -10.00
C ASP A 50 0.32 21.41 -9.67
N CYS A 51 0.46 20.45 -10.50
CA CYS A 51 1.28 19.27 -10.33
C CYS A 51 2.81 19.50 -10.46
N SER A 52 3.30 20.70 -10.30
CA SER A 52 4.72 21.06 -10.44
C SER A 52 5.51 21.04 -9.12
N GLY A 53 4.86 20.75 -8.00
CA GLY A 53 5.44 21.03 -6.69
C GLY A 53 5.74 19.81 -5.81
N THR A 54 6.76 19.99 -4.98
CA THR A 54 7.09 19.17 -3.82
C THR A 54 6.16 19.43 -2.62
N LYS A 55 5.05 20.13 -2.83
CA LYS A 55 4.07 20.47 -1.80
C LYS A 55 2.86 19.58 -1.93
N ALA A 56 2.47 18.98 -0.84
CA ALA A 56 1.26 18.17 -0.67
C ALA A 56 0.54 18.58 0.60
N HIS A 57 -0.64 18.06 0.80
CA HIS A 57 -1.38 18.19 2.05
C HIS A 57 -1.78 16.81 2.55
N LEU A 58 -1.66 16.58 3.83
CA LEU A 58 -2.24 15.43 4.50
C LEU A 58 -3.57 15.87 5.13
N HIS A 59 -4.63 15.21 4.76
CA HIS A 59 -5.94 15.38 5.40
C HIS A 59 -6.15 14.25 6.41
N CYS A 60 -6.49 14.63 7.63
CA CYS A 60 -6.87 13.71 8.70
C CYS A 60 -8.40 13.60 8.71
N PRO A 61 -8.98 12.45 8.33
CA PRO A 61 -10.44 12.32 8.25
C PRO A 61 -11.13 12.40 9.62
N GLU A 62 -10.41 12.14 10.71
CA GLU A 62 -10.96 12.07 12.06
C GLU A 62 -11.32 13.45 12.63
N ASP A 63 -10.55 14.48 12.31
CA ASP A 63 -10.73 15.85 12.83
C ASP A 63 -10.83 16.90 11.72
N GLY A 64 -10.76 16.48 10.44
CA GLY A 64 -10.78 17.35 9.28
C GLY A 64 -9.52 18.22 9.12
N ALA A 65 -8.48 17.99 9.93
CA ALA A 65 -7.26 18.78 9.86
C ALA A 65 -6.53 18.58 8.53
N VAL A 66 -6.05 19.68 7.95
CA VAL A 66 -5.20 19.66 6.75
C VAL A 66 -3.83 20.20 7.10
N VAL A 67 -2.81 19.38 6.89
CA VAL A 67 -1.42 19.71 7.25
C VAL A 67 -0.57 19.77 5.99
N PRO A 68 0.19 20.85 5.77
CA PRO A 68 1.11 20.94 4.67
C PRO A 68 2.25 19.91 4.84
N LEU A 69 2.53 19.17 3.77
CA LEU A 69 3.62 18.21 3.70
C LEU A 69 4.59 18.63 2.60
N ARG A 70 5.87 18.70 2.95
CA ARG A 70 6.93 18.79 1.93
C ARG A 70 7.35 17.39 1.53
N LEU A 71 7.12 17.08 0.27
CA LEU A 71 7.54 15.78 -0.27
C LEU A 71 9.05 15.74 -0.47
N PRO A 72 9.68 14.61 -0.22
CA PRO A 72 11.03 14.36 -0.69
C PRO A 72 11.10 14.57 -2.23
N ARG A 73 12.23 15.12 -2.73
CA ARG A 73 12.40 15.38 -4.17
C ARG A 73 12.16 14.16 -5.07
N LYS A 74 12.34 12.97 -4.52
CA LYS A 74 12.16 11.69 -5.22
C LYS A 74 10.71 11.17 -5.20
N ALA A 75 9.83 11.77 -4.38
CA ALA A 75 8.42 11.41 -4.33
C ALA A 75 7.61 12.39 -5.16
N VAL A 76 7.21 11.97 -6.35
CA VAL A 76 6.32 12.75 -7.23
C VAL A 76 4.90 12.24 -7.06
N ILE A 77 4.00 13.07 -6.53
CA ILE A 77 2.63 12.66 -6.15
C ILE A 77 1.86 12.06 -7.32
N LYS A 78 2.01 12.61 -8.52
CA LYS A 78 1.31 12.12 -9.73
C LYS A 78 1.60 10.67 -10.06
N CYS A 79 2.70 10.16 -9.55
CA CYS A 79 3.22 8.84 -9.88
C CYS A 79 3.10 7.87 -8.70
N ILE A 80 2.40 8.25 -7.61
CA ILE A 80 2.17 7.35 -6.50
C ILE A 80 1.14 6.30 -6.93
N VAL A 81 1.57 5.05 -6.91
CA VAL A 81 0.78 3.88 -7.32
C VAL A 81 0.48 2.94 -6.14
N GLY A 82 1.01 3.21 -4.97
CA GLY A 82 0.74 2.44 -3.76
C GLY A 82 1.25 3.10 -2.49
N CYS A 83 0.71 2.68 -1.36
CA CYS A 83 1.14 3.14 -0.05
C CYS A 83 1.15 1.99 0.96
N HIS A 84 1.95 2.16 2.02
CA HIS A 84 2.02 1.25 3.16
C HIS A 84 2.18 2.08 4.45
N ASP A 85 1.82 1.46 5.56
CA ASP A 85 1.89 2.07 6.88
C ASP A 85 3.25 2.71 7.18
N GLY A 86 3.26 3.73 8.05
CA GLY A 86 4.46 4.48 8.38
C GLY A 86 4.91 5.47 7.31
N GLY A 87 4.04 5.78 6.34
CA GLY A 87 4.30 6.80 5.31
C GLY A 87 5.14 6.35 4.12
N TRP A 88 5.21 5.05 3.88
CA TRP A 88 5.86 4.51 2.69
C TRP A 88 4.95 4.62 1.48
N VAL A 89 5.52 5.05 0.35
CA VAL A 89 4.83 5.13 -0.93
C VAL A 89 5.66 4.48 -2.02
N ALA A 90 4.97 3.84 -2.95
CA ALA A 90 5.53 3.38 -4.21
C ALA A 90 5.19 4.39 -5.30
N SER A 91 6.18 4.79 -6.08
CA SER A 91 6.01 5.68 -7.23
C SER A 91 6.56 5.05 -8.50
N SER A 92 5.90 5.34 -9.63
CA SER A 92 6.27 4.83 -10.95
C SER A 92 6.02 5.90 -11.99
N LEU A 93 6.65 5.81 -13.15
CA LEU A 93 6.53 6.67 -14.32
C LEU A 93 6.31 8.19 -14.08
N PRO A 94 6.99 9.03 -14.82
CA PRO A 94 7.97 8.74 -15.89
C PRO A 94 9.32 8.22 -15.39
N ASP A 95 9.55 8.30 -14.08
CA ASP A 95 10.77 7.84 -13.42
C ASP A 95 10.76 6.31 -13.19
N PRO A 96 11.93 5.69 -12.96
CA PRO A 96 12.00 4.30 -12.51
C PRO A 96 11.20 4.10 -11.23
N PHE A 97 10.66 2.89 -11.05
CA PHE A 97 9.93 2.51 -9.85
C PHE A 97 10.78 2.71 -8.58
N ARG A 98 10.20 3.36 -7.59
CA ARG A 98 10.86 3.69 -6.31
C ARG A 98 9.93 3.49 -5.14
N ILE A 99 10.50 3.21 -3.98
CA ILE A 99 9.81 3.16 -2.69
C ILE A 99 10.46 4.18 -1.77
N VAL A 100 9.69 5.19 -1.36
CA VAL A 100 10.18 6.32 -0.57
C VAL A 100 9.29 6.52 0.64
N ASN A 101 9.90 6.86 1.78
CA ASN A 101 9.14 7.29 2.94
C ASN A 101 8.89 8.80 2.88
N LEU A 102 7.63 9.21 2.92
CA LEU A 102 7.21 10.61 2.78
C LEU A 102 7.69 11.52 3.92
N PHE A 103 7.88 10.95 5.12
CA PHE A 103 8.25 11.74 6.30
C PHE A 103 9.75 11.84 6.51
N SER A 104 10.46 10.72 6.34
CA SER A 104 11.90 10.67 6.57
C SER A 104 12.73 10.91 5.30
N GLY A 105 12.13 10.80 4.13
CA GLY A 105 12.84 10.81 2.84
C GLY A 105 13.70 9.58 2.60
N ALA A 106 13.62 8.57 3.47
CA ALA A 106 14.35 7.32 3.29
C ALA A 106 13.85 6.58 2.05
N GLU A 107 14.76 5.94 1.32
CA GLU A 107 14.46 5.17 0.12
C GLU A 107 14.84 3.70 0.36
N VAL A 108 14.06 2.80 -0.20
CA VAL A 108 14.40 1.38 -0.24
C VAL A 108 15.30 1.15 -1.46
N PRO A 109 16.51 0.60 -1.27
CA PRO A 109 17.40 0.32 -2.39
C PRO A 109 16.80 -0.78 -3.27
N LEU A 110 16.56 -0.45 -4.53
CA LEU A 110 16.08 -1.39 -5.55
C LEU A 110 17.19 -1.62 -6.57
N ASN A 111 17.36 -2.85 -7.04
CA ASN A 111 18.27 -3.15 -8.13
C ASN A 111 17.66 -2.72 -9.49
N LYS A 112 18.44 -2.75 -10.56
CA LYS A 112 18.00 -2.34 -11.91
C LYS A 112 16.80 -3.15 -12.41
N LYS A 113 16.71 -4.45 -12.07
CA LYS A 113 15.58 -5.32 -12.48
C LYS A 113 14.31 -5.04 -11.67
N GLN A 114 14.45 -4.51 -10.45
CA GLN A 114 13.32 -4.11 -9.59
C GLN A 114 12.82 -2.70 -9.92
N ALA A 115 13.69 -1.84 -10.44
CA ALA A 115 13.33 -0.48 -10.80
C ALA A 115 12.46 -0.37 -12.07
N ILE A 116 12.35 -1.44 -12.86
CA ILE A 116 11.59 -1.46 -14.11
C ILE A 116 10.81 -2.77 -14.20
N ILE A 117 9.49 -2.67 -14.43
CA ILE A 117 8.69 -3.82 -14.81
C ILE A 117 8.72 -3.90 -16.33
N SER A 118 9.26 -5.00 -16.85
CA SER A 118 9.22 -5.31 -18.27
C SER A 118 8.37 -6.56 -18.51
N CYS A 119 7.51 -6.53 -19.51
CA CYS A 119 6.72 -7.68 -19.92
C CYS A 119 6.97 -7.94 -21.41
N THR A 120 7.22 -9.18 -21.75
CA THR A 120 7.18 -9.65 -23.14
C THR A 120 5.76 -10.13 -23.43
N SER A 121 4.86 -9.21 -23.72
CA SER A 121 3.50 -9.56 -24.14
C SER A 121 3.48 -9.89 -25.62
N ARG A 122 2.79 -10.98 -25.97
CA ARG A 122 2.56 -11.36 -27.40
C ARG A 122 1.78 -10.28 -28.17
N TYR A 123 1.09 -9.37 -27.47
CA TYR A 123 0.20 -8.36 -28.07
C TYR A 123 0.81 -6.95 -28.09
N HIS A 124 1.83 -6.64 -27.27
CA HIS A 124 2.34 -5.26 -27.12
C HIS A 124 3.86 -5.12 -27.30
N GLY A 125 4.56 -6.17 -27.72
CA GLY A 125 6.03 -6.13 -27.82
C GLY A 125 6.74 -6.11 -26.46
N SER A 126 8.08 -6.01 -26.46
CA SER A 126 8.85 -5.81 -25.25
C SER A 126 8.89 -4.33 -24.90
N GLY A 127 8.37 -3.95 -23.75
CA GLY A 127 8.35 -2.56 -23.27
C GLY A 127 8.15 -2.44 -21.77
N GLN A 128 8.37 -1.22 -21.28
CA GLN A 128 8.07 -0.89 -19.89
C GLN A 128 6.55 -0.90 -19.67
N VAL A 129 6.12 -1.64 -18.64
CA VAL A 129 4.71 -1.82 -18.33
C VAL A 129 4.23 -0.70 -17.41
N GLN A 130 3.06 -0.16 -17.72
CA GLN A 130 2.40 0.80 -16.84
C GLN A 130 1.86 0.09 -15.59
N ILE A 131 2.26 0.58 -14.43
CA ILE A 131 1.77 0.13 -13.13
C ILE A 131 0.52 0.94 -12.79
N LEU A 132 -0.58 0.26 -12.46
CA LEU A 132 -1.84 0.86 -12.03
C LEU A 132 -1.91 0.97 -10.49
N LYS A 133 -1.48 -0.07 -9.79
CA LYS A 133 -1.51 -0.14 -8.33
C LYS A 133 -0.38 -1.03 -7.82
N VAL A 134 0.17 -0.69 -6.66
CA VAL A 134 1.12 -1.54 -5.92
C VAL A 134 0.60 -1.76 -4.50
N VAL A 135 0.64 -2.99 -4.03
CA VAL A 135 0.35 -3.36 -2.64
C VAL A 135 1.54 -4.08 -2.03
N PHE A 136 1.68 -3.96 -0.72
CA PHE A 136 2.80 -4.47 0.06
C PHE A 136 2.33 -5.59 0.98
N SER A 137 3.06 -6.70 1.06
CA SER A 137 2.76 -7.78 2.02
C SER A 137 3.17 -7.43 3.45
N GLY A 138 4.04 -6.44 3.61
CA GLY A 138 4.55 -5.99 4.90
C GLY A 138 5.47 -4.78 4.76
N PRO A 139 6.17 -4.39 5.83
CA PRO A 139 7.06 -3.23 5.82
C PRO A 139 8.14 -3.34 4.74
N PRO A 140 8.32 -2.33 3.88
CA PRO A 140 9.23 -2.44 2.72
C PRO A 140 10.71 -2.49 3.08
N LYS A 141 11.07 -2.25 4.34
CA LYS A 141 12.44 -2.45 4.86
C LYS A 141 12.71 -3.86 5.35
N SER A 142 11.70 -4.70 5.53
CA SER A 142 11.92 -6.11 5.82
C SER A 142 12.41 -6.78 4.54
N GLY A 143 13.47 -7.58 4.62
CA GLY A 143 13.96 -8.34 3.47
C GLY A 143 12.99 -9.41 2.95
N GLU A 144 11.80 -9.51 3.55
CA GLU A 144 10.74 -10.47 3.22
C GLU A 144 9.52 -9.81 2.56
N CYS A 145 9.50 -8.47 2.43
CA CYS A 145 8.39 -7.77 1.83
C CYS A 145 8.23 -8.16 0.35
N ILE A 146 7.04 -8.66 0.02
CA ILE A 146 6.62 -8.90 -1.35
C ILE A 146 5.77 -7.73 -1.81
N LEU A 147 6.09 -7.20 -2.97
CA LEU A 147 5.27 -6.24 -3.69
C LEU A 147 4.43 -6.99 -4.71
N ALA A 148 3.14 -6.68 -4.78
CA ALA A 148 2.32 -7.08 -5.91
C ALA A 148 1.88 -5.83 -6.66
N ALA A 149 2.16 -5.79 -7.96
CA ALA A 149 1.79 -4.70 -8.85
C ALA A 149 0.69 -5.15 -9.81
N LEU A 150 -0.42 -4.42 -9.81
CA LEU A 150 -1.42 -4.52 -10.87
C LEU A 150 -0.91 -3.72 -12.07
N THR A 151 -0.82 -4.36 -13.21
CA THR A 151 -0.25 -3.78 -14.42
C THR A 151 -1.29 -3.63 -15.51
N TYR A 152 -1.11 -2.61 -16.36
CA TYR A 152 -1.98 -2.43 -17.52
C TYR A 152 -1.71 -3.54 -18.55
N ASN A 153 -2.72 -4.37 -18.84
CA ASN A 153 -2.71 -5.47 -19.84
C ASN A 153 -1.73 -6.63 -19.59
N CYS A 154 -0.98 -6.67 -18.48
CA CYS A 154 -0.02 -7.75 -18.23
C CYS A 154 -0.33 -8.56 -16.96
N GLY A 155 -1.42 -8.26 -16.25
CA GLY A 155 -1.81 -8.98 -15.05
C GLY A 155 -1.10 -8.50 -13.78
N ILE A 156 -0.70 -9.45 -12.94
CA ILE A 156 -0.04 -9.17 -11.66
C ILE A 156 1.47 -9.42 -11.82
N ALA A 157 2.26 -8.47 -11.38
CA ALA A 157 3.71 -8.64 -11.25
C ALA A 157 4.09 -8.72 -9.77
N LEU A 158 4.93 -9.67 -9.40
CA LEU A 158 5.43 -9.89 -8.04
C LEU A 158 6.91 -9.55 -7.97
N CYS A 159 7.34 -8.94 -6.86
CA CYS A 159 8.75 -8.65 -6.60
C CYS A 159 9.04 -8.77 -5.10
N ARG A 160 10.15 -9.40 -4.73
CA ARG A 160 10.64 -9.42 -3.34
C ARG A 160 11.66 -8.30 -3.14
N VAL A 161 11.37 -7.39 -2.21
CA VAL A 161 12.26 -6.29 -1.86
C VAL A 161 13.52 -6.83 -1.18
N GLY A 162 14.67 -6.23 -1.48
CA GLY A 162 15.94 -6.61 -0.84
C GLY A 162 16.62 -7.86 -1.39
N CYS A 163 16.03 -8.54 -2.37
CA CYS A 163 16.67 -9.65 -3.06
C CYS A 163 17.51 -9.13 -4.24
N PRO A 164 18.86 -9.18 -4.19
CA PRO A 164 19.68 -8.45 -5.14
C PRO A 164 19.66 -9.02 -6.56
N ASN A 165 19.31 -10.30 -6.72
CA ASN A 165 19.40 -11.00 -8.01
C ASN A 165 18.04 -11.12 -8.72
N THR A 166 16.94 -10.86 -8.03
CA THR A 166 15.58 -11.00 -8.56
C THR A 166 15.02 -9.68 -9.06
N GLY A 167 14.15 -9.77 -10.06
CA GLY A 167 13.33 -8.67 -10.56
C GLY A 167 11.86 -8.94 -10.32
N TRP A 168 11.03 -8.43 -11.22
CA TRP A 168 9.61 -8.68 -11.22
C TRP A 168 9.31 -9.99 -11.96
N SER A 169 8.54 -10.85 -11.33
CA SER A 169 7.89 -12.00 -11.94
C SER A 169 6.50 -11.56 -12.42
N VAL A 170 6.24 -11.63 -13.71
CA VAL A 170 4.97 -11.22 -14.30
C VAL A 170 4.12 -12.46 -14.56
N GLU A 171 3.02 -12.55 -13.82
CA GLU A 171 2.04 -13.63 -13.96
C GLU A 171 0.91 -13.19 -14.89
N GLY A 172 0.60 -14.06 -15.87
CA GLY A 172 -0.46 -13.76 -16.84
C GLY A 172 -1.82 -13.52 -16.16
N CYS A 173 -2.60 -12.63 -16.76
CA CYS A 173 -3.97 -12.41 -16.31
C CYS A 173 -4.78 -13.72 -16.45
N PRO A 174 -5.61 -14.08 -15.47
CA PRO A 174 -6.76 -14.92 -15.75
C PRO A 174 -7.56 -14.28 -16.91
N ASN A 175 -8.27 -15.08 -17.71
CA ASN A 175 -9.00 -14.63 -18.90
C ASN A 175 -10.00 -13.47 -18.69
N LYS A 176 -9.97 -12.82 -17.53
CA LYS A 176 -10.83 -11.70 -17.12
C LYS A 176 -10.01 -10.56 -16.55
N PRO A 177 -10.39 -9.29 -16.81
CA PRO A 177 -9.68 -8.13 -16.31
C PRO A 177 -9.72 -8.07 -14.77
N ILE A 178 -8.57 -7.84 -14.17
CA ILE A 178 -8.45 -7.55 -12.74
C ILE A 178 -8.74 -6.07 -12.52
N VAL A 179 -9.63 -5.76 -11.57
CA VAL A 179 -10.02 -4.39 -11.20
C VAL A 179 -9.17 -3.89 -10.05
N ASP A 180 -8.88 -4.76 -9.07
CA ASP A 180 -8.15 -4.37 -7.87
C ASP A 180 -7.39 -5.55 -7.26
N ILE A 181 -6.35 -5.24 -6.47
CA ILE A 181 -5.54 -6.19 -5.71
C ILE A 181 -5.33 -5.67 -4.29
N LEU A 182 -5.20 -6.60 -3.32
CA LEU A 182 -4.86 -6.28 -1.94
C LEU A 182 -4.15 -7.46 -1.25
N PHE A 183 -3.31 -7.15 -0.25
CA PHE A 183 -2.87 -8.14 0.73
C PHE A 183 -3.79 -8.10 1.94
N TRP A 184 -4.21 -9.28 2.40
CA TRP A 184 -4.99 -9.48 3.62
C TRP A 184 -4.45 -10.69 4.37
N ASN A 185 -4.04 -10.51 5.62
CA ASN A 185 -3.43 -11.56 6.45
C ASN A 185 -2.26 -12.30 5.75
N GLY A 186 -1.42 -11.58 5.01
CA GLY A 186 -0.28 -12.14 4.29
C GLY A 186 -0.62 -12.81 2.95
N GLU A 187 -1.89 -12.90 2.58
CA GLU A 187 -2.36 -13.52 1.34
C GLU A 187 -2.75 -12.46 0.31
N LEU A 188 -2.49 -12.72 -0.96
CA LEU A 188 -2.83 -11.81 -2.06
C LEU A 188 -4.22 -12.16 -2.61
N TYR A 189 -5.06 -11.13 -2.72
CA TYR A 189 -6.38 -11.23 -3.32
C TYR A 189 -6.50 -10.31 -4.52
N SER A 190 -7.32 -10.70 -5.50
CA SER A 190 -7.75 -9.83 -6.59
C SER A 190 -9.25 -9.82 -6.76
N LEU A 191 -9.78 -8.67 -7.14
CA LEU A 191 -11.17 -8.50 -7.57
C LEU A 191 -11.19 -8.42 -9.09
N LEU A 192 -12.03 -9.25 -9.71
CA LEU A 192 -12.27 -9.23 -11.15
C LEU A 192 -13.43 -8.30 -11.51
N TYR A 193 -13.46 -7.86 -12.77
CA TYR A 193 -14.50 -6.98 -13.30
C TYR A 193 -15.92 -7.54 -13.15
N ASP A 194 -16.09 -8.85 -13.20
CA ASP A 194 -17.38 -9.52 -13.01
C ASP A 194 -17.78 -9.73 -11.53
N GLY A 195 -16.99 -9.19 -10.60
CA GLY A 195 -17.23 -9.24 -9.16
C GLY A 195 -16.76 -10.53 -8.47
N HIS A 196 -16.03 -11.40 -9.17
CA HIS A 196 -15.40 -12.56 -8.53
C HIS A 196 -14.16 -12.13 -7.75
N LEU A 197 -13.93 -12.81 -6.64
CA LEU A 197 -12.73 -12.66 -5.82
C LEU A 197 -11.83 -13.88 -6.05
N ILE A 198 -10.55 -13.63 -6.24
CA ILE A 198 -9.52 -14.66 -6.38
C ILE A 198 -8.50 -14.47 -5.27
N LYS A 199 -8.11 -15.57 -4.65
CA LYS A 199 -6.98 -15.67 -3.74
C LYS A 199 -5.82 -16.33 -4.47
N PHE A 200 -4.61 -15.76 -4.32
CA PHE A 200 -3.38 -16.30 -4.87
C PHE A 200 -2.50 -16.85 -3.77
N GLU A 201 -1.97 -18.04 -3.98
CA GLU A 201 -0.85 -18.56 -3.18
C GLU A 201 0.46 -18.13 -3.80
N ILE A 202 1.35 -17.57 -2.98
CA ILE A 202 2.65 -17.08 -3.41
C ILE A 202 3.71 -18.03 -2.88
N GLY A 203 4.48 -18.62 -3.77
CA GLY A 203 5.68 -19.37 -3.48
C GLY A 203 6.94 -18.63 -3.92
N MET A 204 8.09 -19.27 -3.74
CA MET A 204 9.38 -18.78 -4.25
C MET A 204 9.93 -19.78 -5.27
N ASN A 205 10.44 -19.27 -6.38
CA ASN A 205 11.16 -20.10 -7.35
C ASN A 205 12.62 -20.38 -6.86
N GLU A 206 13.38 -21.11 -7.65
CA GLU A 206 14.78 -21.48 -7.33
C GLU A 206 15.68 -20.24 -7.14
N ASP A 207 15.41 -19.14 -7.82
CA ASP A 207 16.14 -17.87 -7.69
C ASP A 207 15.69 -17.02 -6.50
N GLY A 208 14.67 -17.46 -5.74
CA GLY A 208 14.07 -16.71 -4.63
C GLY A 208 13.15 -15.57 -5.08
N ALA A 209 12.70 -15.58 -6.35
CA ALA A 209 11.68 -14.66 -6.82
C ALA A 209 10.28 -15.18 -6.47
N PRO A 210 9.35 -14.29 -6.04
CA PRO A 210 7.98 -14.68 -5.74
C PRO A 210 7.24 -15.02 -7.04
N VAL A 211 6.48 -16.13 -7.01
CA VAL A 211 5.65 -16.61 -8.12
C VAL A 211 4.30 -17.08 -7.58
N ILE A 212 3.26 -17.00 -8.41
CA ILE A 212 1.95 -17.55 -8.07
C ILE A 212 1.99 -19.07 -8.28
N THR A 213 1.78 -19.83 -7.22
CA THR A 213 1.81 -21.29 -7.24
C THR A 213 0.41 -21.91 -7.37
N ALA A 214 -0.61 -21.22 -6.86
CA ALA A 214 -2.01 -21.65 -6.98
C ALA A 214 -2.97 -20.46 -7.01
N THR A 215 -4.15 -20.69 -7.56
CA THR A 215 -5.21 -19.69 -7.72
C THR A 215 -6.53 -20.29 -7.24
N HIS A 216 -7.17 -19.66 -6.26
CA HIS A 216 -8.42 -20.11 -5.68
C HIS A 216 -9.55 -19.11 -5.96
N TRP A 217 -10.60 -19.57 -6.60
CA TRP A 217 -11.80 -18.78 -6.83
C TRP A 217 -12.67 -18.78 -5.58
N LEU A 218 -12.99 -17.61 -5.08
CA LEU A 218 -13.84 -17.45 -3.91
C LEU A 218 -15.26 -17.12 -4.34
N VAL A 219 -16.22 -17.91 -3.86
CA VAL A 219 -17.65 -17.67 -4.12
C VAL A 219 -18.14 -16.66 -3.10
N ILE A 220 -18.49 -15.45 -3.54
CA ILE A 220 -19.15 -14.46 -2.71
C ILE A 220 -20.64 -14.73 -2.75
N HIS A 221 -21.21 -15.30 -1.70
CA HIS A 221 -22.66 -15.41 -1.56
C HIS A 221 -23.25 -14.01 -1.36
N ARG A 222 -24.02 -13.52 -2.34
CA ARG A 222 -24.80 -12.31 -2.17
C ARG A 222 -25.83 -12.59 -1.05
N ILE A 223 -25.69 -11.90 0.08
CA ILE A 223 -26.76 -11.86 1.09
C ILE A 223 -27.96 -11.20 0.42
N GLY A 224 -29.02 -11.98 0.22
CA GLY A 224 -30.22 -11.56 -0.51
C GLY A 224 -30.79 -10.27 0.08
N ARG A 225 -31.38 -9.44 -0.76
CA ARG A 225 -32.01 -8.14 -0.41
C ARG A 225 -33.08 -8.21 0.70
N HIS A 226 -33.46 -9.38 1.17
CA HIS A 226 -34.50 -9.58 2.18
C HIS A 226 -34.09 -9.30 3.64
N GLN A 227 -32.80 -9.06 3.95
CA GLN A 227 -32.38 -8.70 5.31
C GLN A 227 -32.21 -7.20 5.57
N ARG A 228 -32.58 -6.31 4.64
CA ARG A 228 -32.57 -4.85 4.89
C ARG A 228 -33.67 -4.36 5.85
N GLY A 229 -34.57 -5.23 6.29
CA GLY A 229 -35.68 -4.88 7.19
C GLY A 229 -35.36 -4.93 8.69
N ILE A 230 -34.21 -5.42 9.13
CA ILE A 230 -33.96 -5.66 10.57
C ILE A 230 -32.98 -4.63 11.21
N LEU A 231 -32.32 -3.77 10.43
CA LEU A 231 -31.41 -2.76 10.98
C LEU A 231 -32.00 -1.34 11.15
N GLN A 232 -33.34 -1.16 10.99
CA GLN A 232 -34.00 0.13 11.24
C GLN A 232 -34.61 0.26 12.65
N GLY A 233 -34.28 -0.60 13.59
CA GLY A 233 -34.89 -0.65 14.92
C GLY A 233 -33.95 -0.50 16.11
N LEU A 234 -32.76 0.03 15.97
CA LEU A 234 -31.87 0.36 17.10
C LEU A 234 -31.24 1.74 16.87
N CYS A 235 -31.98 2.79 17.19
CA CYS A 235 -31.49 4.09 17.65
C CYS A 235 -31.44 4.10 19.15
#